data_206f8845edf4c06343b0de3056b06e40
#
_entry.id   206f8845edf4c06343b0de3056b06e40
#
_cell.length_a   1.000
_cell.length_b   1.000
_cell.length_c   1.000
_cell.angle_alpha   90.00
_cell.angle_beta   90.00
_cell.angle_gamma   90.00
#
_symmetry.space_group_name_H-M   'P 1'
#
loop_
_entity.id
_entity.type
_entity.pdbx_description
1 polymer ?
#
loop_
_entity_poly.entity_id
_entity_poly.type
_entity_poly.pdbx_seq_one_letter_code
_entity_poly.pdbx_strand_id
1 'polypeptide(L)'
;YTDAGATATDTYDGDITSSIVTQSNVDIAIVGTYTVTYDVADANGNAAITVTRTVNVVDTTVPVITLLGDNPATIEAGDTYTDAGATATDTYDGDITSSIVTQSNVDIAIVGTYTVTYDVADANGNAAITVTRTVNVVDTTLPVITLLGDNPVTLEVGDTYTDAGATATDTYDGDITSSIVTISNVDTAIAGTYTVTYDVADANGNAAI
;
A
#
# COMPACT_ATOMS: atom_id res chain seq x y z
N TYR A 1 7.66 17.46 -32.86
CA TYR A 1 7.51 18.91 -33.11
C TYR A 1 7.75 19.19 -34.60
N THR A 2 6.83 19.94 -35.18
CA THR A 2 6.97 20.48 -36.54
C THR A 2 6.84 22.00 -36.45
N ASP A 3 7.85 22.72 -36.92
CA ASP A 3 7.82 24.16 -36.92
C ASP A 3 6.85 24.68 -37.99
N ALA A 4 5.98 25.62 -37.60
CA ALA A 4 4.99 26.22 -38.51
C ALA A 4 5.63 27.24 -39.49
N GLY A 5 6.88 27.61 -39.24
CA GLY A 5 7.60 28.59 -40.06
C GLY A 5 7.22 30.02 -39.75
N ALA A 6 7.68 30.91 -40.62
CA ALA A 6 7.39 32.35 -40.59
C ALA A 6 7.20 32.84 -42.04
N THR A 7 6.62 34.06 -42.18
CA THR A 7 6.52 34.74 -43.46
C THR A 7 7.30 36.07 -43.42
N ALA A 8 7.82 36.52 -44.53
CA ALA A 8 8.53 37.78 -44.62
C ALA A 8 8.13 38.53 -45.87
N THR A 9 7.95 39.84 -45.73
CA THR A 9 7.62 40.76 -46.84
C THR A 9 8.53 41.99 -46.81
N ASP A 10 8.95 42.44 -47.96
CA ASP A 10 9.62 43.71 -48.15
C ASP A 10 8.79 44.62 -49.05
N THR A 11 8.91 45.97 -48.86
CA THR A 11 8.13 46.95 -49.63
C THR A 11 8.51 46.99 -51.12
N TYR A 12 9.79 46.74 -51.44
CA TYR A 12 10.33 46.76 -52.80
C TYR A 12 10.32 45.38 -53.44
N ASP A 13 10.79 44.36 -52.73
CA ASP A 13 10.95 42.99 -53.20
C ASP A 13 9.69 42.13 -53.09
N GLY A 14 8.67 42.59 -52.30
CA GLY A 14 7.42 41.89 -52.12
C GLY A 14 7.57 40.71 -51.11
N ASP A 15 7.06 39.55 -51.49
CA ASP A 15 7.13 38.34 -50.68
C ASP A 15 8.52 37.68 -50.76
N ILE A 16 9.27 37.74 -49.66
CA ILE A 16 10.63 37.17 -49.54
C ILE A 16 10.62 35.97 -48.56
N THR A 17 9.48 35.36 -48.28
CA THR A 17 9.31 34.25 -47.35
C THR A 17 10.26 33.07 -47.65
N SER A 18 10.50 32.82 -48.96
CA SER A 18 11.42 31.73 -49.43
C SER A 18 12.88 31.97 -49.06
N SER A 19 13.26 33.20 -48.73
CA SER A 19 14.64 33.57 -48.35
C SER A 19 14.87 33.48 -46.82
N ILE A 20 13.88 33.07 -46.04
CA ILE A 20 14.03 32.92 -44.57
C ILE A 20 15.00 31.78 -44.30
N VAL A 21 16.01 32.04 -43.48
CA VAL A 21 16.93 31.07 -42.90
C VAL A 21 16.42 30.74 -41.51
N THR A 22 16.09 29.47 -41.30
CA THR A 22 15.60 28.97 -40.02
C THR A 22 16.71 28.17 -39.32
N GLN A 23 16.93 28.47 -38.03
CA GLN A 23 17.79 27.67 -37.15
C GLN A 23 16.98 27.23 -35.94
N SER A 24 17.17 25.96 -35.53
CA SER A 24 16.45 25.36 -34.41
C SER A 24 17.40 24.53 -33.55
N ASN A 25 17.27 24.67 -32.24
CA ASN A 25 17.92 23.81 -31.24
C ASN A 25 16.93 22.88 -30.53
N VAL A 26 15.69 22.74 -31.02
CA VAL A 26 14.66 21.95 -30.39
C VAL A 26 15.06 20.47 -30.34
N ASP A 27 15.14 19.94 -29.11
CA ASP A 27 15.27 18.52 -28.85
C ASP A 27 14.01 18.06 -28.10
N ILE A 28 13.17 17.26 -28.74
CA ILE A 28 11.91 16.80 -28.17
C ILE A 28 12.10 15.63 -27.17
N ALA A 29 13.30 15.07 -27.08
CA ALA A 29 13.63 14.00 -26.15
C ALA A 29 14.04 14.53 -24.76
N ILE A 30 14.32 15.83 -24.66
CA ILE A 30 14.80 16.45 -23.42
C ILE A 30 13.87 17.58 -23.01
N VAL A 31 13.37 17.51 -21.78
CA VAL A 31 12.55 18.60 -21.18
C VAL A 31 13.38 19.86 -21.11
N GLY A 32 12.80 20.98 -21.62
CA GLY A 32 13.52 22.25 -21.63
C GLY A 32 12.83 23.32 -22.45
N THR A 33 13.44 24.51 -22.44
CA THR A 33 13.01 25.64 -23.29
C THR A 33 14.00 25.81 -24.42
N TYR A 34 13.48 25.75 -25.63
CA TYR A 34 14.23 25.81 -26.87
C TYR A 34 13.81 26.99 -27.72
N THR A 35 14.60 27.31 -28.75
CA THR A 35 14.32 28.43 -29.64
C THR A 35 14.43 27.99 -31.08
N VAL A 36 13.55 28.57 -31.92
CA VAL A 36 13.68 28.59 -33.38
C VAL A 36 13.86 30.03 -33.79
N THR A 37 14.91 30.36 -34.53
CA THR A 37 15.18 31.70 -35.03
C THR A 37 14.92 31.77 -36.53
N TYR A 38 14.43 32.92 -36.98
CA TYR A 38 14.15 33.22 -38.37
C TYR A 38 14.87 34.48 -38.74
N ASP A 39 15.77 34.38 -39.69
CA ASP A 39 16.56 35.45 -40.24
C ASP A 39 16.26 35.61 -41.73
N VAL A 40 16.17 36.83 -42.24
CA VAL A 40 15.97 37.12 -43.64
C VAL A 40 16.63 38.42 -44.02
N ALA A 41 17.14 38.52 -45.22
CA ALA A 41 17.58 39.78 -45.84
C ALA A 41 16.91 39.91 -47.20
N ASP A 42 16.69 41.19 -47.63
CA ASP A 42 16.20 41.52 -48.95
C ASP A 42 17.27 41.28 -50.05
N ALA A 43 16.94 41.49 -51.32
CA ALA A 43 17.85 41.30 -52.45
C ALA A 43 19.05 42.30 -52.41
N ASN A 44 18.97 43.40 -51.69
CA ASN A 44 20.03 44.39 -51.53
C ASN A 44 20.89 44.12 -50.26
N GLY A 45 20.60 43.09 -49.49
CA GLY A 45 21.34 42.72 -48.29
C GLY A 45 20.88 43.41 -47.00
N ASN A 46 19.74 44.11 -47.02
CA ASN A 46 19.21 44.68 -45.78
C ASN A 46 18.55 43.58 -44.93
N ALA A 47 19.13 43.30 -43.77
CA ALA A 47 18.68 42.25 -42.87
C ALA A 47 17.50 42.73 -42.00
N ALA A 48 16.48 41.87 -41.85
CA ALA A 48 15.45 42.03 -40.88
C ALA A 48 15.96 41.78 -39.43
N ILE A 49 15.23 42.30 -38.46
CA ILE A 49 15.48 41.91 -37.05
C ILE A 49 15.11 40.43 -36.90
N THR A 50 16.02 39.64 -36.36
CA THR A 50 15.78 38.22 -36.06
C THR A 50 14.51 38.01 -35.24
N VAL A 51 13.65 37.12 -35.70
CA VAL A 51 12.43 36.73 -34.96
C VAL A 51 12.67 35.36 -34.34
N THR A 52 12.22 35.21 -33.09
CA THR A 52 12.43 33.98 -32.34
C THR A 52 11.10 33.39 -31.89
N ARG A 53 10.93 32.09 -32.10
CA ARG A 53 9.87 31.26 -31.50
C ARG A 53 10.43 30.50 -30.33
N THR A 54 9.79 30.59 -29.17
CA THR A 54 10.09 29.76 -28.02
C THR A 54 9.30 28.45 -28.12
N VAL A 55 9.95 27.33 -27.85
CA VAL A 55 9.35 26.00 -27.80
C VAL A 55 9.66 25.40 -26.44
N ASN A 56 8.62 25.08 -25.67
CA ASN A 56 8.76 24.39 -24.39
C ASN A 56 8.46 22.91 -24.60
N VAL A 57 9.44 22.07 -24.32
CA VAL A 57 9.29 20.62 -24.22
C VAL A 57 9.08 20.33 -22.73
N VAL A 58 7.97 19.72 -22.39
CA VAL A 58 7.57 19.48 -21.01
C VAL A 58 7.24 18.01 -20.83
N ASP A 59 7.47 17.50 -19.63
CA ASP A 59 6.89 16.26 -19.17
C ASP A 59 5.70 16.60 -18.25
N THR A 60 4.56 16.01 -18.54
CA THR A 60 3.31 16.13 -17.77
C THR A 60 2.71 14.77 -17.46
N THR A 61 3.45 13.71 -17.75
CA THR A 61 3.06 12.35 -17.41
C THR A 61 3.15 12.15 -15.91
N VAL A 62 2.24 11.34 -15.36
CA VAL A 62 2.28 11.01 -13.94
C VAL A 62 2.82 9.59 -13.80
N PRO A 63 3.68 9.34 -12.82
CA PRO A 63 4.19 8.00 -12.56
C PRO A 63 3.09 7.01 -12.17
N VAL A 64 3.35 5.73 -12.44
CA VAL A 64 2.48 4.61 -12.06
C VAL A 64 3.15 3.78 -10.98
N ILE A 65 2.46 3.64 -9.82
CA ILE A 65 2.89 2.78 -8.71
C ILE A 65 2.20 1.42 -8.85
N THR A 66 2.96 0.33 -8.69
CA THR A 66 2.47 -1.04 -8.69
C THR A 66 2.90 -1.75 -7.41
N LEU A 67 1.93 -2.26 -6.61
CA LEU A 67 2.20 -3.02 -5.39
C LEU A 67 2.89 -4.35 -5.71
N LEU A 68 3.81 -4.75 -4.85
CA LEU A 68 4.41 -6.07 -4.82
C LEU A 68 3.75 -6.90 -3.70
N GLY A 69 3.56 -8.22 -3.94
CA GLY A 69 2.93 -9.12 -2.98
C GLY A 69 1.42 -8.87 -2.79
N ASP A 70 0.88 -9.41 -1.71
CA ASP A 70 -0.56 -9.45 -1.47
C ASP A 70 -1.15 -8.11 -1.04
N ASN A 71 -2.39 -7.87 -1.46
CA ASN A 71 -3.22 -6.76 -0.99
C ASN A 71 -4.70 -7.20 -0.97
N PRO A 72 -5.34 -7.38 0.22
CA PRO A 72 -4.76 -7.20 1.54
C PRO A 72 -3.70 -8.25 1.92
N ALA A 73 -2.70 -7.86 2.72
CA ALA A 73 -1.84 -8.76 3.46
C ALA A 73 -2.51 -9.13 4.78
N THR A 74 -2.37 -10.39 5.24
CA THR A 74 -2.92 -10.84 6.53
C THR A 74 -1.79 -11.47 7.35
N ILE A 75 -1.71 -11.10 8.62
CA ILE A 75 -0.72 -11.62 9.58
C ILE A 75 -1.39 -11.91 10.92
N GLU A 76 -0.84 -12.86 11.65
CA GLU A 76 -1.22 -13.16 13.03
C GLU A 76 -0.69 -12.08 13.98
N ALA A 77 -1.48 -11.71 14.99
CA ALA A 77 -1.07 -10.72 15.99
C ALA A 77 0.20 -11.17 16.73
N GLY A 78 1.18 -10.28 16.83
CA GLY A 78 2.49 -10.57 17.41
C GLY A 78 3.52 -11.12 16.43
N ASP A 79 3.11 -11.55 15.24
CA ASP A 79 4.03 -11.98 14.19
C ASP A 79 4.76 -10.79 13.54
N THR A 80 5.88 -11.07 12.90
CA THR A 80 6.65 -10.03 12.21
C THR A 80 6.00 -9.67 10.88
N TYR A 81 5.66 -8.41 10.67
CA TYR A 81 5.27 -7.87 9.38
C TYR A 81 6.47 -7.32 8.63
N THR A 82 6.64 -7.78 7.39
CA THR A 82 7.59 -7.19 6.44
C THR A 82 6.81 -6.77 5.20
N ASP A 83 6.81 -5.46 4.91
CA ASP A 83 6.13 -4.94 3.73
C ASP A 83 6.84 -5.39 2.45
N ALA A 84 6.06 -5.91 1.49
CA ALA A 84 6.58 -6.36 0.20
C ALA A 84 6.98 -5.18 -0.72
N GLY A 85 6.56 -3.95 -0.37
CA GLY A 85 6.87 -2.76 -1.14
C GLY A 85 6.05 -2.57 -2.40
N ALA A 86 6.53 -1.67 -3.24
CA ALA A 86 5.97 -1.33 -4.54
C ALA A 86 7.07 -0.95 -5.52
N THR A 87 6.76 -0.94 -6.82
CA THR A 87 7.59 -0.36 -7.88
C THR A 87 6.91 0.88 -8.45
N ALA A 88 7.69 1.78 -9.05
CA ALA A 88 7.16 2.95 -9.74
C ALA A 88 7.89 3.19 -11.05
N THR A 89 7.11 3.49 -12.10
CA THR A 89 7.65 3.80 -13.42
C THR A 89 6.95 5.03 -13.99
N ASP A 90 7.71 5.83 -14.70
CA ASP A 90 7.23 6.93 -15.51
C ASP A 90 7.67 6.77 -16.97
N THR A 91 6.93 7.39 -17.90
CA THR A 91 7.21 7.27 -19.34
C THR A 91 8.48 8.00 -19.75
N TYR A 92 8.78 9.13 -19.11
CA TYR A 92 9.95 9.96 -19.42
C TYR A 92 11.15 9.59 -18.52
N ASP A 93 10.93 9.47 -17.21
CA ASP A 93 11.98 9.21 -16.21
C ASP A 93 12.34 7.73 -16.07
N GLY A 94 11.49 6.81 -16.59
CA GLY A 94 11.72 5.37 -16.52
C GLY A 94 11.41 4.79 -15.14
N ASP A 95 12.32 3.97 -14.62
CA ASP A 95 12.17 3.35 -13.27
C ASP A 95 12.58 4.35 -12.17
N ILE A 96 11.59 4.78 -11.40
CA ILE A 96 11.73 5.69 -10.26
C ILE A 96 11.37 5.04 -8.93
N THR A 97 11.40 3.71 -8.86
CA THR A 97 11.07 2.91 -7.65
C THR A 97 11.80 3.41 -6.41
N SER A 98 13.09 3.81 -6.55
CA SER A 98 13.89 4.30 -5.42
C SER A 98 13.40 5.64 -4.83
N SER A 99 12.53 6.35 -5.54
CA SER A 99 11.94 7.62 -5.10
C SER A 99 10.62 7.45 -4.36
N ILE A 100 10.10 6.22 -4.22
CA ILE A 100 8.87 5.96 -3.48
C ILE A 100 9.05 6.35 -2.00
N VAL A 101 8.11 7.14 -1.51
CA VAL A 101 7.96 7.45 -0.08
C VAL A 101 6.87 6.54 0.49
N THR A 102 7.24 5.75 1.50
CA THR A 102 6.32 4.82 2.16
C THR A 102 5.98 5.32 3.56
N GLN A 103 4.68 5.28 3.93
CA GLN A 103 4.20 5.54 5.27
C GLN A 103 3.35 4.34 5.74
N SER A 104 3.52 3.94 7.00
CA SER A 104 2.82 2.80 7.59
C SER A 104 2.30 3.15 8.98
N ASN A 105 1.09 2.69 9.29
CA ASN A 105 0.52 2.72 10.63
C ASN A 105 0.32 1.32 11.21
N VAL A 106 0.94 0.28 10.64
CA VAL A 106 0.77 -1.11 11.07
C VAL A 106 1.27 -1.28 12.50
N ASP A 107 0.36 -1.75 13.37
CA ASP A 107 0.67 -2.19 14.73
C ASP A 107 0.36 -3.69 14.83
N ILE A 108 1.41 -4.50 14.86
CA ILE A 108 1.31 -5.96 14.90
C ILE A 108 0.85 -6.50 16.25
N ALA A 109 0.85 -5.70 17.30
CA ALA A 109 0.43 -6.12 18.63
C ALA A 109 -1.09 -6.01 18.85
N ILE A 110 -1.80 -5.33 17.95
CA ILE A 110 -3.24 -5.06 18.10
C ILE A 110 -3.98 -5.57 16.86
N VAL A 111 -4.95 -6.46 17.09
CA VAL A 111 -5.87 -6.95 16.05
C VAL A 111 -6.61 -5.77 15.41
N GLY A 112 -6.58 -5.69 14.08
CA GLY A 112 -7.18 -4.57 13.37
C GLY A 112 -6.81 -4.52 11.89
N THR A 113 -7.33 -3.49 11.21
CA THR A 113 -7.01 -3.21 9.81
C THR A 113 -6.16 -1.95 9.72
N TYR A 114 -5.02 -2.07 9.09
CA TYR A 114 -3.98 -1.05 8.95
C TYR A 114 -3.70 -0.75 7.48
N THR A 115 -2.92 0.28 7.24
CA THR A 115 -2.56 0.69 5.88
C THR A 115 -1.08 1.01 5.76
N VAL A 116 -0.53 0.69 4.58
CA VAL A 116 0.76 1.20 4.10
C VAL A 116 0.48 2.00 2.83
N THR A 117 0.89 3.25 2.78
CA THR A 117 0.72 4.14 1.62
C THR A 117 2.04 4.32 0.89
N TYR A 118 1.95 4.48 -0.43
CA TYR A 118 3.08 4.70 -1.32
C TYR A 118 2.80 5.90 -2.19
N ASP A 119 3.71 6.86 -2.14
CA ASP A 119 3.67 8.11 -2.91
C ASP A 119 4.98 8.27 -3.66
N VAL A 120 4.92 8.84 -4.85
CA VAL A 120 6.08 9.19 -5.66
C VAL A 120 5.76 10.37 -6.56
N ALA A 121 6.75 11.19 -6.83
CA ALA A 121 6.71 12.17 -7.90
C ALA A 121 7.95 11.98 -8.79
N ASP A 122 7.81 12.30 -10.07
CA ASP A 122 8.91 12.29 -11.03
C ASP A 122 9.86 13.49 -10.83
N ALA A 123 10.88 13.58 -11.67
CA ALA A 123 11.86 14.67 -11.64
C ALA A 123 11.27 16.03 -12.05
N ASN A 124 10.14 16.04 -12.75
CA ASN A 124 9.45 17.24 -13.21
C ASN A 124 8.33 17.71 -12.24
N GLY A 125 8.09 16.94 -11.17
CA GLY A 125 7.14 17.27 -10.11
C GLY A 125 5.73 16.74 -10.36
N ASN A 126 5.52 15.82 -11.34
CA ASN A 126 4.23 15.18 -11.54
C ASN A 126 4.08 14.06 -10.51
N ALA A 127 3.07 14.18 -9.64
CA ALA A 127 2.81 13.22 -8.58
C ALA A 127 1.95 12.05 -9.07
N ALA A 128 2.34 10.83 -8.71
CA ALA A 128 1.51 9.64 -8.89
C ALA A 128 0.23 9.71 -8.04
N ILE A 129 -0.76 8.93 -8.43
CA ILE A 129 -1.89 8.64 -7.53
C ILE A 129 -1.36 7.77 -6.40
N THR A 130 -1.59 8.19 -5.14
CA THR A 130 -1.26 7.40 -3.94
C THR A 130 -1.84 6.00 -4.03
N VAL A 131 -1.01 5.00 -3.79
CA VAL A 131 -1.44 3.60 -3.71
C VAL A 131 -1.36 3.13 -2.27
N THR A 132 -2.34 2.31 -1.85
CA THR A 132 -2.45 1.84 -0.47
C THR A 132 -2.51 0.31 -0.43
N ARG A 133 -1.70 -0.29 0.44
CA ARG A 133 -1.83 -1.69 0.86
C ARG A 133 -2.64 -1.73 2.14
N THR A 134 -3.65 -2.60 2.20
CA THR A 134 -4.35 -2.97 3.42
C THR A 134 -3.58 -4.10 4.12
N VAL A 135 -3.41 -4.00 5.44
CA VAL A 135 -2.81 -5.03 6.28
C VAL A 135 -3.81 -5.38 7.38
N ASN A 136 -4.25 -6.63 7.41
CA ASN A 136 -5.12 -7.18 8.45
C ASN A 136 -4.25 -7.91 9.48
N VAL A 137 -4.23 -7.40 10.70
CA VAL A 137 -3.69 -8.11 11.87
C VAL A 137 -4.85 -8.87 12.49
N VAL A 138 -4.75 -10.19 12.56
CA VAL A 138 -5.81 -11.08 13.04
C VAL A 138 -5.30 -11.90 14.21
N ASP A 139 -6.22 -12.39 15.03
CA ASP A 139 -5.98 -13.48 15.95
C ASP A 139 -6.86 -14.66 15.51
N THR A 140 -6.22 -15.76 15.17
CA THR A 140 -6.85 -17.02 14.77
C THR A 140 -6.40 -18.17 15.65
N THR A 141 -5.62 -17.87 16.70
CA THR A 141 -5.17 -18.86 17.67
C THR A 141 -6.37 -19.38 18.49
N LEU A 142 -6.31 -20.66 18.84
CA LEU A 142 -7.36 -21.27 19.63
C LEU A 142 -6.93 -21.32 21.10
N PRO A 143 -7.84 -20.96 22.02
CA PRO A 143 -7.55 -21.13 23.45
C PRO A 143 -7.30 -22.56 23.86
N VAL A 144 -6.45 -22.73 24.85
CA VAL A 144 -6.13 -24.03 25.45
C VAL A 144 -6.71 -24.13 26.84
N ILE A 145 -7.58 -25.15 27.07
CA ILE A 145 -8.13 -25.47 28.38
C ILE A 145 -7.26 -26.52 29.06
N THR A 146 -6.93 -26.32 30.31
CA THR A 146 -6.20 -27.26 31.15
C THR A 146 -7.03 -27.62 32.38
N LEU A 147 -7.40 -28.90 32.50
CA LEU A 147 -8.15 -29.42 33.68
C LEU A 147 -7.30 -29.33 34.95
N LEU A 148 -7.96 -29.00 36.04
CA LEU A 148 -7.39 -29.05 37.38
C LEU A 148 -7.88 -30.33 38.11
N GLY A 149 -7.04 -30.89 39.00
CA GLY A 149 -7.34 -32.10 39.73
C GLY A 149 -7.32 -33.38 38.91
N ASP A 150 -7.93 -34.42 39.45
CA ASP A 150 -7.94 -35.78 38.88
C ASP A 150 -8.98 -35.91 37.75
N ASN A 151 -8.65 -36.68 36.72
CA ASN A 151 -9.61 -37.07 35.69
C ASN A 151 -9.31 -38.54 35.25
N PRO A 152 -10.21 -39.52 35.55
CA PRO A 152 -11.51 -39.36 36.18
C PRO A 152 -11.43 -39.20 37.72
N VAL A 153 -12.44 -38.58 38.29
CA VAL A 153 -12.71 -38.56 39.75
C VAL A 153 -13.62 -39.73 40.07
N THR A 154 -13.32 -40.49 41.20
CA THR A 154 -14.15 -41.59 41.68
C THR A 154 -14.67 -41.25 43.07
N LEU A 155 -15.99 -41.39 43.29
CA LEU A 155 -16.71 -41.08 44.53
C LEU A 155 -17.60 -42.24 44.91
N GLU A 156 -17.86 -42.41 46.22
CA GLU A 156 -18.91 -43.30 46.68
C GLU A 156 -20.28 -42.59 46.59
N VAL A 157 -21.35 -43.39 46.41
CA VAL A 157 -22.71 -42.84 46.38
C VAL A 157 -23.03 -42.08 47.66
N GLY A 158 -23.46 -40.84 47.49
CA GLY A 158 -23.80 -39.93 48.61
C GLY A 158 -22.63 -39.01 49.03
N ASP A 159 -21.43 -39.20 48.49
CA ASP A 159 -20.32 -38.29 48.76
C ASP A 159 -20.59 -36.89 48.11
N THR A 160 -19.89 -35.90 48.61
CA THR A 160 -19.96 -34.55 48.02
C THR A 160 -18.94 -34.46 46.88
N TYR A 161 -19.42 -34.09 45.68
CA TYR A 161 -18.55 -33.71 44.56
C TYR A 161 -18.23 -32.24 44.64
N THR A 162 -16.96 -31.89 44.55
CA THR A 162 -16.48 -30.54 44.35
C THR A 162 -15.62 -30.53 43.11
N ASP A 163 -16.07 -29.75 42.09
CA ASP A 163 -15.32 -29.59 40.85
C ASP A 163 -14.02 -28.82 41.10
N ALA A 164 -12.89 -29.38 40.64
CA ALA A 164 -11.60 -28.72 40.74
C ALA A 164 -11.44 -27.59 39.70
N GLY A 165 -12.29 -27.62 38.67
CA GLY A 165 -12.30 -26.61 37.61
C GLY A 165 -11.24 -26.80 36.51
N ALA A 166 -11.04 -25.78 35.75
CA ALA A 166 -10.04 -25.69 34.67
C ALA A 166 -9.47 -24.29 34.60
N THR A 167 -8.33 -24.16 33.93
CA THR A 167 -7.75 -22.89 33.48
C THR A 167 -7.79 -22.81 31.97
N ALA A 168 -7.80 -21.59 31.43
CA ALA A 168 -7.73 -21.39 29.99
C ALA A 168 -6.76 -20.25 29.66
N THR A 169 -5.94 -20.49 28.65
CA THR A 169 -4.99 -19.48 28.13
C THR A 169 -5.05 -19.43 26.61
N ASP A 170 -4.87 -18.23 26.09
CA ASP A 170 -4.69 -17.99 24.67
C ASP A 170 -3.37 -17.24 24.42
N THR A 171 -2.82 -17.35 23.21
CA THR A 171 -1.54 -16.71 22.87
C THR A 171 -1.63 -15.19 22.82
N TYR A 172 -2.74 -14.67 22.29
CA TYR A 172 -2.97 -13.24 22.14
C TYR A 172 -3.66 -12.64 23.39
N ASP A 173 -4.74 -13.26 23.84
CA ASP A 173 -5.56 -12.77 24.96
C ASP A 173 -4.98 -13.09 26.35
N GLY A 174 -4.01 -14.01 26.44
CA GLY A 174 -3.38 -14.43 27.68
C GLY A 174 -4.28 -15.34 28.53
N ASP A 175 -4.42 -15.01 29.84
CA ASP A 175 -5.26 -15.78 30.76
C ASP A 175 -6.73 -15.40 30.60
N ILE A 176 -7.52 -16.32 30.06
CA ILE A 176 -8.97 -16.21 29.85
C ILE A 176 -9.78 -17.17 30.72
N THR A 177 -9.19 -17.68 31.81
CA THR A 177 -9.81 -18.63 32.74
C THR A 177 -11.21 -18.16 33.24
N SER A 178 -11.37 -16.86 33.42
CA SER A 178 -12.67 -16.28 33.89
C SER A 178 -13.79 -16.39 32.86
N SER A 179 -13.45 -16.65 31.57
CA SER A 179 -14.42 -16.79 30.48
C SER A 179 -14.88 -18.25 30.29
N ILE A 180 -14.37 -19.21 31.07
CA ILE A 180 -14.78 -20.60 30.98
C ILE A 180 -16.25 -20.75 31.37
N VAL A 181 -17.01 -21.40 30.49
CA VAL A 181 -18.38 -21.85 30.78
C VAL A 181 -18.33 -23.33 31.16
N THR A 182 -18.83 -23.64 32.40
CA THR A 182 -18.85 -25.00 32.91
C THR A 182 -20.28 -25.53 32.91
N ILE A 183 -20.45 -26.75 32.36
CA ILE A 183 -21.72 -27.49 32.43
C ILE A 183 -21.46 -28.84 33.10
N SER A 184 -22.26 -29.17 34.12
CA SER A 184 -22.15 -30.43 34.86
C SER A 184 -23.50 -31.13 34.93
N ASN A 185 -23.49 -32.44 34.78
CA ASN A 185 -24.65 -33.32 35.01
C ASN A 185 -24.43 -34.28 36.20
N VAL A 186 -23.46 -33.97 37.07
CA VAL A 186 -23.08 -34.85 38.20
C VAL A 186 -24.23 -34.96 39.20
N ASP A 187 -24.70 -36.20 39.47
CA ASP A 187 -25.62 -36.59 40.49
C ASP A 187 -25.04 -37.68 41.39
N THR A 188 -24.54 -37.33 42.56
CA THR A 188 -23.88 -38.23 43.50
C THR A 188 -24.84 -39.16 44.23
N ALA A 189 -26.16 -38.93 44.16
CA ALA A 189 -27.16 -39.81 44.79
C ALA A 189 -27.40 -41.11 44.02
N ILE A 190 -26.97 -41.16 42.75
CA ILE A 190 -27.18 -42.31 41.86
C ILE A 190 -25.82 -42.80 41.32
N ALA A 191 -25.55 -44.11 41.41
CA ALA A 191 -24.35 -44.67 40.81
C ALA A 191 -24.42 -44.57 39.30
N GLY A 192 -23.37 -43.97 38.67
CA GLY A 192 -23.29 -43.76 37.21
C GLY A 192 -21.97 -43.07 36.78
N THR A 193 -21.89 -42.84 35.51
CA THR A 193 -20.80 -42.03 34.94
C THR A 193 -21.39 -40.66 34.53
N TYR A 194 -20.78 -39.63 35.01
CA TYR A 194 -21.21 -38.23 34.77
C TYR A 194 -20.07 -37.46 34.13
N THR A 195 -20.38 -36.32 33.57
CA THR A 195 -19.41 -35.45 32.88
C THR A 195 -19.55 -34.01 33.38
N VAL A 196 -18.38 -33.35 33.43
CA VAL A 196 -18.29 -31.89 33.52
C VAL A 196 -17.58 -31.45 32.28
N THR A 197 -18.16 -30.50 31.54
CA THR A 197 -17.58 -29.89 30.33
C THR A 197 -17.20 -28.46 30.59
N TYR A 198 -16.12 -28.04 29.94
CA TYR A 198 -15.59 -26.69 30.00
C TYR A 198 -15.45 -26.17 28.61
N ASP A 199 -16.08 -25.05 28.30
CA ASP A 199 -16.04 -24.39 27.03
C ASP A 199 -15.52 -22.96 27.21
N VAL A 200 -14.70 -22.49 26.31
CA VAL A 200 -14.21 -21.12 26.28
C VAL A 200 -13.99 -20.66 24.85
N ALA A 201 -14.25 -19.38 24.60
CA ALA A 201 -13.81 -18.68 23.41
C ALA A 201 -13.03 -17.43 23.84
N ASP A 202 -12.08 -17.03 23.01
CA ASP A 202 -11.32 -15.80 23.19
C ASP A 202 -12.15 -14.55 22.81
N ALA A 203 -11.53 -13.38 22.85
CA ALA A 203 -12.18 -12.11 22.51
C ALA A 203 -12.45 -11.96 20.99
N ASN A 204 -11.75 -12.73 20.16
CA ASN A 204 -11.89 -12.73 18.69
C ASN A 204 -12.87 -13.79 18.19
N GLY A 205 -13.37 -14.64 19.10
CA GLY A 205 -14.38 -15.65 18.81
C GLY A 205 -13.82 -17.03 18.45
N ASN A 206 -12.52 -17.27 18.63
CA ASN A 206 -11.93 -18.58 18.44
C ASN A 206 -12.26 -19.46 19.66
N ALA A 207 -12.89 -20.61 19.43
CA ALA A 207 -13.31 -21.53 20.50
C ALA A 207 -12.25 -22.59 20.75
N ALA A 208 -12.02 -22.94 22.03
CA ALA A 208 -11.19 -24.08 22.39
C ALA A 208 -11.75 -25.38 21.83
N ILE A 209 -10.87 -26.35 21.52
CA ILE A 209 -11.21 -27.65 20.97
C ILE A 209 -11.13 -28.72 22.06
#